data_7e77dcf71d554eab0f370a3964182e4a
#
_entry.id   7e77dcf71d554eab0f370a3964182e4a
#
_cell.length_a   1.000
_cell.length_b   1.000
_cell.length_c   1.000
_cell.angle_alpha   90.00
_cell.angle_beta   90.00
_cell.angle_gamma   90.00
#
_symmetry.space_group_name_H-M   'P 1'
#
loop_
_entity.id
_entity.type
_entity.pdbx_description
1 polymer ?
#
loop_
_entity_poly.entity_id
_entity_poly.type
_entity_poly.pdbx_seq_one_letter_code
_entity_poly.pdbx_strand_id
1 'polypeptide(L)'
;MFLLFSVSSVASERAEIAWEKIKGGALLVDVRTPGEYNAKHLMNSVNLPLNTVGHAFKDIDKDKNIVVYCRSGNRSGQAKAYLEQIGFTNIHNGGGLEELIQSYPN
;
A
#
# COMPACT_ATOMS: atom_id res chain seq x y z
N MET A 1 -21.83 -27.32 13.25
CA MET A 1 -21.32 -26.67 13.24
C MET A 1 -20.92 -25.77 13.06
N PHE A 2 -20.43 -25.43 12.91
CA PHE A 2 -19.92 -24.54 12.78
C PHE A 2 -19.18 -23.80 12.60
N LEU A 3 -18.90 -23.40 12.41
CA LEU A 3 -18.20 -22.67 12.26
C LEU A 3 -17.59 -21.90 12.10
N LEU A 4 -17.34 -21.65 11.98
CA LEU A 4 -16.70 -20.91 11.89
C LEU A 4 -16.08 -20.18 11.74
N PHE A 5 -15.78 -19.77 11.67
CA PHE A 5 -15.06 -19.04 11.56
C PHE A 5 -14.48 -18.28 11.39
N SER A 6 -14.36 -17.96 11.33
CA SER A 6 -13.69 -17.25 11.27
C SER A 6 -13.10 -16.66 11.02
N VAL A 7 -12.97 -16.46 10.86
CA VAL A 7 -12.39 -15.73 10.73
C VAL A 7 -11.81 -15.05 10.33
N SER A 8 -11.60 -14.94 10.13
CA SER A 8 -10.96 -14.28 9.91
C SER A 8 -10.64 -13.42 9.70
N SER A 9 -10.96 -13.62 9.40
CA SER A 9 -10.60 -12.46 9.73
C SER A 9 -9.43 -11.70 9.49
N VAL A 10 -8.56 -12.08 9.60
CA VAL A 10 -7.37 -11.31 9.76
C VAL A 10 -6.68 -11.01 8.47
N ALA A 11 -6.61 -11.95 7.60
CA ALA A 11 -5.88 -11.76 6.36
C ALA A 11 -6.79 -11.06 5.36
N SER A 12 -6.28 -10.09 4.65
CA SER A 12 -6.99 -9.51 3.54
C SER A 12 -6.28 -9.90 2.26
N GLU A 13 -7.06 -10.11 1.22
CA GLU A 13 -6.50 -10.49 -0.08
C GLU A 13 -5.57 -9.43 -0.63
N ARG A 14 -5.98 -8.16 -0.56
CA ARG A 14 -5.14 -7.08 -1.09
C ARG A 14 -3.84 -6.92 -0.30
N ALA A 15 -3.86 -7.22 0.99
CA ALA A 15 -2.64 -7.15 1.79
C ALA A 15 -1.72 -8.32 1.48
N GLU A 16 -2.27 -9.50 1.26
CA GLU A 16 -1.47 -10.66 0.88
C GLU A 16 -0.80 -10.44 -0.47
N ILE A 17 -1.54 -9.92 -1.44
CA ILE A 17 -0.98 -9.59 -2.75
C ILE A 17 0.12 -8.53 -2.60
N ALA A 18 -0.09 -7.55 -1.73
CA ALA A 18 0.91 -6.51 -1.49
C ALA A 18 2.23 -7.12 -1.03
N TRP A 19 2.17 -8.04 -0.05
CA TRP A 19 3.40 -8.66 0.46
C TRP A 19 4.12 -9.47 -0.60
N GLU A 20 3.37 -10.16 -1.48
CA GLU A 20 3.99 -10.87 -2.58
C GLU A 20 4.73 -9.92 -3.52
N LYS A 21 4.10 -8.78 -3.84
CA LYS A 21 4.72 -7.79 -4.71
C LYS A 21 5.96 -7.17 -4.06
N ILE A 22 5.87 -6.87 -2.76
CA ILE A 22 7.00 -6.31 -2.02
C ILE A 22 8.16 -7.29 -2.00
N LYS A 23 7.86 -8.57 -1.75
CA LYS A 23 8.87 -9.62 -1.77
C LYS A 23 9.55 -9.69 -3.15
N GLY A 24 8.80 -9.43 -4.20
CA GLY A 24 9.32 -9.42 -5.56
C GLY A 24 10.02 -8.12 -5.96
N GLY A 25 10.17 -7.18 -5.05
CA GLY A 25 10.92 -5.95 -5.31
C GLY A 25 10.10 -4.70 -5.58
N ALA A 26 8.78 -4.74 -5.37
CA ALA A 26 7.96 -3.56 -5.57
C ALA A 26 8.38 -2.44 -4.63
N LEU A 27 8.27 -1.20 -5.10
CA LEU A 27 8.46 -0.02 -4.25
C LEU A 27 7.29 0.10 -3.30
N LEU A 28 7.56 0.23 -2.01
CA LEU A 28 6.51 0.34 -0.99
C LEU A 28 6.37 1.80 -0.57
N VAL A 29 5.19 2.37 -0.79
CA VAL A 29 4.96 3.79 -0.56
C VAL A 29 3.83 4.01 0.44
N ASP A 30 4.14 4.78 1.49
CA ASP A 30 3.17 5.23 2.48
C ASP A 30 2.67 6.60 2.05
N VAL A 31 1.39 6.71 1.72
CA VAL A 31 0.83 7.98 1.26
C VAL A 31 0.14 8.77 2.38
N ARG A 32 0.41 8.39 3.64
CA ARG A 32 -0.11 9.12 4.79
C ARG A 32 0.70 10.40 5.02
N THR A 33 0.30 11.18 6.02
CA THR A 33 1.05 12.38 6.38
C THR A 33 2.41 12.03 6.96
N PRO A 34 3.36 12.96 6.93
CA PRO A 34 4.66 12.73 7.57
C PRO A 34 4.55 12.41 9.06
N GLY A 35 3.61 13.03 9.76
CA GLY A 35 3.42 12.76 11.18
C GLY A 35 2.97 11.33 11.44
N GLU A 36 2.03 10.84 10.64
CA GLU A 36 1.60 9.45 10.75
C GLU A 36 2.76 8.51 10.46
N TYR A 37 3.51 8.78 9.40
CA TYR A 37 4.65 7.96 9.02
C TYR A 37 5.71 7.93 10.13
N ASN A 38 6.02 9.09 10.71
CA ASN A 38 7.02 9.16 11.76
C ASN A 38 6.62 8.41 13.01
N ALA A 39 5.31 8.37 13.30
CA ALA A 39 4.82 7.64 14.47
C ALA A 39 4.96 6.12 14.29
N LYS A 40 4.70 5.62 13.10
CA LYS A 40 4.78 4.18 12.82
C LYS A 40 4.64 3.96 11.31
N HIS A 41 5.49 3.15 10.74
CA HIS A 41 5.39 2.82 9.32
C HIS A 41 5.99 1.45 9.05
N LEU A 42 5.71 0.91 7.87
CA LEU A 42 6.27 -0.38 7.48
C LEU A 42 7.75 -0.23 7.14
N MET A 43 8.53 -1.20 7.56
CA MET A 43 9.95 -1.25 7.24
C MET A 43 10.14 -1.17 5.72
N ASN A 44 11.12 -0.40 5.30
CA ASN A 44 11.48 -0.20 3.89
C ASN A 44 10.45 0.59 3.09
N SER A 45 9.42 1.17 3.73
CA SER A 45 8.51 2.05 3.02
C SER A 45 9.11 3.46 2.91
N VAL A 46 8.72 4.17 1.85
CA VAL A 46 9.04 5.59 1.72
C VAL A 46 7.76 6.37 1.86
N ASN A 47 7.86 7.57 2.43
CA ASN A 47 6.69 8.42 2.65
C ASN A 47 6.55 9.43 1.51
N LEU A 48 5.54 9.24 0.69
CA LEU A 48 5.18 10.19 -0.36
C LEU A 48 3.70 10.53 -0.17
N PRO A 49 3.41 11.55 0.66
CA PRO A 49 2.02 11.86 1.04
C PRO A 49 1.11 12.09 -0.14
N LEU A 50 -0.16 11.75 0.02
CA LEU A 50 -1.15 11.82 -1.05
C LEU A 50 -1.14 13.17 -1.77
N ASN A 51 -1.04 14.27 -1.01
CA ASN A 51 -1.08 15.61 -1.62
C ASN A 51 0.17 15.95 -2.43
N THR A 52 1.17 15.08 -2.47
CA THR A 52 2.41 15.31 -3.22
C THR A 52 2.58 14.35 -4.38
N VAL A 53 1.67 13.38 -4.56
CA VAL A 53 1.92 12.29 -5.52
C VAL A 53 2.08 12.78 -6.96
N GLY A 54 1.43 13.88 -7.33
CA GLY A 54 1.57 14.41 -8.68
C GLY A 54 2.98 14.88 -9.01
N HIS A 55 3.75 15.23 -7.98
CA HIS A 55 5.13 15.67 -8.15
C HIS A 55 6.12 14.58 -7.72
N ALA A 56 5.80 13.89 -6.61
CA ALA A 56 6.74 12.96 -5.99
C ALA A 56 7.07 11.77 -6.87
N PHE A 57 6.15 11.39 -7.74
CA PHE A 57 6.33 10.22 -8.60
C PHE A 57 6.86 10.56 -10.00
N LYS A 58 7.19 11.83 -10.26
CA LYS A 58 7.52 12.27 -11.62
C LYS A 58 8.74 11.58 -12.21
N ASP A 59 9.68 11.16 -11.39
CA ASP A 59 10.91 10.52 -11.86
C ASP A 59 10.88 9.01 -11.74
N ILE A 60 9.74 8.43 -11.36
CA ILE A 60 9.60 6.99 -11.24
C ILE A 60 9.08 6.45 -12.55
N ASP A 61 9.65 5.34 -13.03
CA ASP A 61 9.21 4.72 -14.27
C ASP A 61 7.75 4.32 -14.20
N LYS A 62 7.02 4.57 -15.28
CA LYS A 62 5.57 4.32 -15.31
C LYS A 62 5.21 2.85 -15.19
N ASP A 63 6.12 1.94 -15.48
CA ASP A 63 5.89 0.51 -15.36
C ASP A 63 6.46 -0.10 -14.08
N LYS A 64 6.99 0.73 -13.19
CA LYS A 64 7.51 0.24 -11.90
C LYS A 64 6.40 -0.40 -11.09
N ASN A 65 6.68 -1.58 -10.51
CA ASN A 65 5.76 -2.20 -9.57
C ASN A 65 5.77 -1.42 -8.27
N ILE A 66 4.61 -0.91 -7.86
CA ILE A 66 4.49 -0.05 -6.68
C ILE A 66 3.30 -0.53 -5.84
N VAL A 67 3.52 -0.65 -4.54
CA VAL A 67 2.46 -0.89 -3.57
C VAL A 67 2.29 0.39 -2.77
N VAL A 68 1.07 0.92 -2.75
CA VAL A 68 0.74 2.09 -1.93
C VAL A 68 -0.14 1.66 -0.78
N TYR A 69 0.03 2.29 0.38
CA TYR A 69 -0.83 2.02 1.54
C TYR A 69 -1.06 3.31 2.32
N CYS A 70 -2.10 3.29 3.14
CA CYS A 70 -2.37 4.39 4.05
C CYS A 70 -2.86 3.82 5.38
N ARG A 71 -3.82 4.47 6.04
CA ARG A 71 -4.36 3.96 7.29
C ARG A 71 -5.44 2.92 7.06
N SER A 72 -6.30 3.12 6.05
CA SER A 72 -7.46 2.26 5.81
C SER A 72 -7.58 1.79 4.37
N GLY A 73 -6.74 2.28 3.47
CA GLY A 73 -6.85 1.98 2.05
C GLY A 73 -7.57 3.06 1.24
N ASN A 74 -8.17 4.05 1.88
CA ASN A 74 -8.92 5.10 1.17
C ASN A 74 -7.99 6.06 0.45
N ARG A 75 -7.05 6.67 1.16
CA ARG A 75 -6.09 7.60 0.54
C ARG A 75 -5.22 6.89 -0.47
N SER A 76 -4.80 5.66 -0.17
CA SER A 76 -3.99 4.89 -1.11
C SER A 76 -4.79 4.51 -2.36
N GLY A 77 -6.10 4.29 -2.23
CA GLY A 77 -6.97 4.10 -3.38
C GLY A 77 -7.02 5.34 -4.27
N GLN A 78 -7.08 6.53 -3.66
CA GLN A 78 -7.04 7.78 -4.39
C GLN A 78 -5.71 7.98 -5.10
N ALA A 79 -4.61 7.66 -4.41
CA ALA A 79 -3.28 7.75 -5.00
C ALA A 79 -3.16 6.84 -6.22
N LYS A 80 -3.65 5.59 -6.09
CA LYS A 80 -3.62 4.64 -7.19
C LYS A 80 -4.40 5.17 -8.39
N ALA A 81 -5.62 5.67 -8.17
CA ALA A 81 -6.45 6.19 -9.25
C ALA A 81 -5.76 7.35 -9.96
N TYR A 82 -5.18 8.26 -9.20
CA TYR A 82 -4.48 9.40 -9.79
C TYR A 82 -3.26 8.95 -10.61
N LEU A 83 -2.46 8.06 -10.03
CA LEU A 83 -1.24 7.59 -10.71
C LEU A 83 -1.59 6.85 -12.00
N GLU A 84 -2.66 6.07 -12.00
CA GLU A 84 -3.10 5.39 -13.21
C GLU A 84 -3.53 6.38 -14.28
N GLN A 85 -4.18 7.48 -13.88
CA GLN A 85 -4.57 8.52 -14.83
C GLN A 85 -3.36 9.15 -15.52
N ILE A 86 -2.24 9.26 -14.82
CA ILE A 86 -1.04 9.87 -15.40
C ILE A 86 -0.09 8.83 -15.99
N GLY A 87 -0.55 7.59 -16.15
CA GLY A 87 0.17 6.60 -16.95
C GLY A 87 0.86 5.48 -16.22
N PHE A 88 0.77 5.42 -14.89
CA PHE A 88 1.37 4.31 -14.16
C PHE A 88 0.55 3.04 -14.39
N THR A 89 1.21 1.92 -14.66
CA THR A 89 0.54 0.70 -15.09
C THR A 89 0.55 -0.41 -14.05
N ASN A 90 1.34 -0.29 -12.99
CA ASN A 90 1.53 -1.39 -12.04
C ASN A 90 1.42 -0.91 -10.58
N ILE A 91 0.31 -0.24 -10.26
CA ILE A 91 0.05 0.26 -8.91
C ILE A 91 -0.92 -0.68 -8.20
N HIS A 92 -0.57 -1.12 -7.01
CA HIS A 92 -1.44 -1.95 -6.19
C HIS A 92 -1.74 -1.23 -4.87
N ASN A 93 -3.02 -1.16 -4.51
CA ASN A 93 -3.43 -0.62 -3.21
C ASN A 93 -3.37 -1.74 -2.18
N GLY A 94 -2.38 -1.67 -1.29
CA GLY A 94 -2.19 -2.69 -0.27
C GLY A 94 -3.12 -2.58 0.93
N GLY A 95 -3.84 -1.47 1.05
CA GLY A 95 -4.78 -1.27 2.15
C GLY A 95 -4.22 -0.41 3.26
N GLY A 96 -4.47 -0.79 4.50
CA GLY A 96 -4.06 -0.02 5.65
C GLY A 96 -2.85 -0.59 6.36
N LEU A 97 -2.18 0.25 7.15
CA LEU A 97 -0.98 -0.15 7.88
C LEU A 97 -1.24 -1.39 8.76
N GLU A 98 -2.29 -1.35 9.59
CA GLU A 98 -2.57 -2.48 10.48
C GLU A 98 -3.01 -3.71 9.70
N GLU A 99 -3.76 -3.51 8.64
CA GLU A 99 -4.17 -4.58 7.75
C GLU A 99 -2.94 -5.32 7.19
N LEU A 100 -1.95 -4.55 6.75
CA LEU A 100 -0.71 -5.10 6.22
C LEU A 100 0.11 -5.80 7.30
N ILE A 101 0.18 -5.20 8.50
CA ILE A 101 0.90 -5.82 9.61
C ILE A 101 0.30 -7.18 9.95
N GLN A 102 -1.04 -7.27 10.01
CA GLN A 102 -1.73 -8.51 10.35
C GLN A 102 -1.56 -9.57 9.28
N SER A 103 -1.32 -9.16 8.03
CA SER A 103 -1.15 -10.09 6.91
C SER A 103 0.32 -10.39 6.61
N TYR A 104 1.22 -9.93 7.44
CA TYR A 104 2.65 -10.14 7.19
C TYR A 104 2.96 -11.64 7.18
N PRO A 105 3.63 -12.12 6.15
CA PRO A 105 3.92 -13.55 6.05
C PRO A 105 4.93 -14.00 7.11
N ASN A 106 4.70 -15.19 7.65
CA ASN A 106 5.59 -15.77 8.63
C ASN A 106 6.70 -16.60 8.00
#